data_d6f4659c529ee4b00e0aed588dc2bcc3
#
_entry.id   d6f4659c529ee4b00e0aed588dc2bcc3
#
_cell.length_a   1.000
_cell.length_b   1.000
_cell.length_c   1.000
_cell.angle_alpha   90.00
_cell.angle_beta   90.00
_cell.angle_gamma   90.00
#
_symmetry.space_group_name_H-M   'P 1'
#
loop_
_entity.id
_entity.type
_entity.pdbx_description
1 polymer ?
#
loop_
_entity_poly.entity_id
_entity_poly.type
_entity_poly.pdbx_seq_one_letter_code
_entity_poly.pdbx_strand_id
1 'polypeptide(L)'
;MIKLALSTAIFWTFDLSLFANEVIEKPVALFQMLKSNEDWTTVAEKGEIILSTKSLKNMSLVAFMAKQKTNIPSKIIQDIVMDVKNYGQYFSSAGEFVFNEVKKLSGVVEGYHLLPVDLPFMKDREYFFRVHSGGYDKEDNVSIVHWYLIDEPEKVQTQNTSKDAIYLNYGAGLWMAEHNDDGEYMLSYRLYLDPGGSIPDFAIELLNKMSIVNVFNDVLSEASRRTYTAVH
;
A
#
# COMPACT_ATOMS: atom_id res chain seq x y z
N MET A 1 40.84 58.38 16.88
CA MET A 1 40.03 57.34 17.54
C MET A 1 38.95 56.94 16.60
N ILE A 2 39.17 55.79 15.94
CA ILE A 2 38.24 55.20 14.98
C ILE A 2 37.46 54.12 15.71
N LYS A 3 36.12 54.28 15.81
CA LYS A 3 35.23 53.24 16.36
C LYS A 3 34.89 52.27 15.26
N LEU A 4 35.35 51.02 15.40
CA LEU A 4 34.88 49.89 14.63
C LEU A 4 33.50 49.47 15.15
N ALA A 5 32.48 49.50 14.28
CA ALA A 5 31.20 48.90 14.53
C ALA A 5 31.25 47.43 14.08
N LEU A 6 31.18 46.50 15.03
CA LEU A 6 30.96 45.08 14.70
C LEU A 6 29.47 44.87 14.32
N SER A 7 29.23 44.56 13.08
CA SER A 7 27.94 44.08 12.59
C SER A 7 27.86 42.58 12.88
N THR A 8 27.02 42.16 13.82
CA THR A 8 26.67 40.79 14.09
C THR A 8 25.63 40.35 13.05
N ALA A 9 26.07 39.62 12.02
CA ALA A 9 25.18 38.93 11.12
C ALA A 9 24.60 37.71 11.84
N ILE A 10 23.30 37.73 12.15
CA ILE A 10 22.57 36.58 12.65
C ILE A 10 22.29 35.69 11.44
N PHE A 11 23.05 34.61 11.31
CA PHE A 11 22.73 33.53 10.37
C PHE A 11 21.56 32.73 10.95
N TRP A 12 20.38 32.88 10.35
CA TRP A 12 19.29 31.91 10.53
C TRP A 12 19.68 30.65 9.78
N THR A 13 20.18 29.65 10.46
CA THR A 13 20.28 28.29 9.92
C THR A 13 18.89 27.72 9.96
N PHE A 14 18.22 27.70 8.80
CA PHE A 14 17.02 26.91 8.60
C PHE A 14 17.42 25.44 8.75
N ASP A 15 16.89 24.81 9.79
CA ASP A 15 17.12 23.39 10.05
C ASP A 15 16.26 22.55 9.08
N LEU A 16 16.84 22.26 7.91
CA LEU A 16 16.25 21.39 6.89
C LEU A 16 16.00 19.95 7.37
N SER A 17 16.57 19.56 8.52
CA SER A 17 16.40 18.22 9.08
C SER A 17 14.97 17.98 9.60
N LEU A 18 14.27 19.00 10.05
CA LEU A 18 12.89 18.90 10.54
C LEU A 18 11.91 18.53 9.41
N PHE A 19 12.08 19.10 8.22
CA PHE A 19 11.20 18.78 7.08
C PHE A 19 11.48 17.39 6.48
N ALA A 20 12.74 16.96 6.49
CA ALA A 20 13.10 15.61 6.02
C ALA A 20 12.53 14.52 6.93
N ASN A 21 12.51 14.73 8.24
CA ASN A 21 11.94 13.79 9.20
C ASN A 21 10.42 13.72 9.10
N GLU A 22 9.72 14.81 8.88
CA GLU A 22 8.25 14.82 8.77
C GLU A 22 7.74 14.06 7.52
N VAL A 23 8.48 14.11 6.41
CA VAL A 23 8.14 13.38 5.17
C VAL A 23 8.42 11.89 5.28
N ILE A 24 9.42 11.47 6.08
CA ILE A 24 9.76 10.06 6.29
C ILE A 24 8.87 9.42 7.36
N GLU A 25 8.40 10.17 8.35
CA GLU A 25 7.61 9.64 9.47
C GLU A 25 6.18 9.22 9.08
N LYS A 26 5.51 9.89 8.14
CA LYS A 26 4.11 9.61 7.79
C LYS A 26 3.87 8.18 7.26
N PRO A 27 4.62 7.69 6.26
CA PRO A 27 4.47 6.31 5.79
C PRO A 27 4.83 5.27 6.86
N VAL A 28 5.86 5.54 7.68
CA VAL A 28 6.29 4.64 8.76
C VAL A 28 5.24 4.55 9.85
N ALA A 29 4.66 5.66 10.27
CA ALA A 29 3.60 5.69 11.27
C ALA A 29 2.35 4.93 10.79
N LEU A 30 1.95 5.14 9.53
CA LEU A 30 0.81 4.44 8.93
C LEU A 30 1.06 2.93 8.85
N PHE A 31 2.26 2.51 8.44
CA PHE A 31 2.67 1.11 8.43
C PHE A 31 2.55 0.47 9.82
N GLN A 32 3.04 1.12 10.88
CA GLN A 32 2.95 0.60 12.25
C GLN A 32 1.50 0.45 12.72
N MET A 33 0.63 1.42 12.40
CA MET A 33 -0.79 1.32 12.72
C MET A 33 -1.48 0.15 12.00
N LEU A 34 -1.11 -0.11 10.75
CA LEU A 34 -1.63 -1.24 9.97
C LEU A 34 -1.05 -2.58 10.43
N LYS A 35 0.23 -2.63 10.86
CA LYS A 35 0.88 -3.86 11.38
C LYS A 35 0.24 -4.35 12.66
N SER A 36 -0.23 -3.47 13.53
CA SER A 36 -0.87 -3.84 14.79
C SER A 36 -2.13 -4.68 14.57
N ASN A 37 -2.28 -5.77 15.31
CA ASN A 37 -3.46 -6.65 15.31
C ASN A 37 -4.63 -6.10 16.15
N GLU A 38 -4.41 -5.04 16.92
CA GLU A 38 -5.41 -4.43 17.80
C GLU A 38 -6.43 -3.60 17.01
N ASP A 39 -7.62 -3.43 17.60
CA ASP A 39 -8.69 -2.53 17.15
C ASP A 39 -9.33 -2.86 15.78
N TRP A 40 -9.08 -4.05 15.22
CA TRP A 40 -9.77 -4.50 14.02
C TRP A 40 -11.16 -5.04 14.35
N THR A 41 -12.20 -4.47 13.72
CA THR A 41 -13.59 -4.88 13.85
C THR A 41 -14.04 -5.62 12.60
N THR A 42 -14.49 -6.87 12.74
CA THR A 42 -15.04 -7.65 11.62
C THR A 42 -16.34 -7.01 11.13
N VAL A 43 -16.43 -6.76 9.83
CA VAL A 43 -17.60 -6.11 9.20
C VAL A 43 -18.32 -6.99 8.20
N ALA A 44 -17.65 -8.02 7.66
CA ALA A 44 -18.24 -8.99 6.73
C ALA A 44 -17.41 -10.27 6.65
N GLU A 45 -18.05 -11.33 6.15
CA GLU A 45 -17.41 -12.58 5.73
C GLU A 45 -17.84 -12.90 4.31
N LYS A 46 -16.89 -13.29 3.46
CA LYS A 46 -17.12 -13.69 2.06
C LYS A 46 -16.40 -15.01 1.79
N GLY A 47 -17.12 -16.13 1.93
CA GLY A 47 -16.51 -17.45 1.94
C GLY A 47 -15.58 -17.57 3.15
N GLU A 48 -14.32 -17.88 2.91
CA GLU A 48 -13.29 -17.99 3.97
C GLU A 48 -12.62 -16.65 4.30
N ILE A 49 -12.90 -15.58 3.51
CA ILE A 49 -12.29 -14.27 3.72
C ILE A 49 -13.06 -13.49 4.78
N ILE A 50 -12.37 -13.12 5.84
CA ILE A 50 -12.86 -12.22 6.89
C ILE A 50 -12.44 -10.80 6.54
N LEU A 51 -13.43 -9.89 6.45
CA LEU A 51 -13.22 -8.46 6.26
C LEU A 51 -13.34 -7.74 7.58
N SER A 52 -12.38 -6.87 7.85
CA SER A 52 -12.36 -6.04 9.05
C SER A 52 -12.00 -4.60 8.70
N THR A 53 -12.42 -3.68 9.56
CA THR A 53 -12.05 -2.26 9.49
C THR A 53 -11.40 -1.81 10.78
N LYS A 54 -10.62 -0.74 10.71
CA LYS A 54 -9.95 -0.12 11.86
C LYS A 54 -9.94 1.40 11.70
N SER A 55 -10.41 2.10 12.72
CA SER A 55 -10.25 3.56 12.79
C SER A 55 -8.81 3.90 13.13
N LEU A 56 -8.19 4.76 12.35
CA LEU A 56 -6.83 5.23 12.59
C LEU A 56 -6.86 6.62 13.22
N LYS A 57 -5.96 6.85 14.20
CA LYS A 57 -5.88 8.13 14.90
C LYS A 57 -5.59 9.27 13.90
N ASN A 58 -6.39 10.34 13.99
CA ASN A 58 -6.29 11.54 13.14
C ASN A 58 -6.58 11.29 11.64
N MET A 59 -7.21 10.17 11.29
CA MET A 59 -7.65 9.89 9.93
C MET A 59 -9.18 9.97 9.84
N SER A 60 -9.69 10.49 8.72
CA SER A 60 -11.13 10.58 8.46
C SER A 60 -11.73 9.28 7.97
N LEU A 61 -10.92 8.45 7.32
CA LEU A 61 -11.33 7.17 6.77
C LEU A 61 -10.83 6.02 7.63
N VAL A 62 -11.44 4.85 7.46
CA VAL A 62 -11.01 3.62 8.11
C VAL A 62 -10.00 2.87 7.26
N ALA A 63 -9.11 2.13 7.92
CA ALA A 63 -8.31 1.12 7.26
C ALA A 63 -9.12 -0.16 7.06
N PHE A 64 -8.77 -0.94 6.03
CA PHE A 64 -9.40 -2.21 5.70
C PHE A 64 -8.42 -3.37 5.82
N MET A 65 -8.92 -4.53 6.19
CA MET A 65 -8.18 -5.78 6.21
C MET A 65 -9.03 -6.91 5.64
N ALA A 66 -8.47 -7.64 4.67
CA ALA A 66 -8.94 -8.96 4.27
C ALA A 66 -7.98 -10.00 4.84
N LYS A 67 -8.51 -11.06 5.48
CA LYS A 67 -7.68 -12.15 6.00
C LYS A 67 -8.32 -13.50 5.79
N GLN A 68 -7.47 -14.53 5.61
CA GLN A 68 -7.88 -15.93 5.44
C GLN A 68 -6.75 -16.86 5.89
N LYS A 69 -7.11 -18.03 6.39
CA LYS A 69 -6.16 -19.14 6.58
C LYS A 69 -5.72 -19.71 5.23
N THR A 70 -4.44 -20.06 5.12
CA THR A 70 -3.88 -20.68 3.92
C THR A 70 -2.67 -21.54 4.27
N ASN A 71 -2.43 -22.56 3.46
CA ASN A 71 -1.20 -23.37 3.48
C ASN A 71 -0.18 -22.97 2.41
N ILE A 72 -0.46 -21.90 1.65
CA ILE A 72 0.44 -21.38 0.62
C ILE A 72 1.66 -20.76 1.28
N PRO A 73 2.89 -21.16 0.91
CA PRO A 73 4.09 -20.59 1.48
C PRO A 73 4.17 -19.07 1.32
N SER A 74 4.47 -18.36 2.40
CA SER A 74 4.55 -16.88 2.42
C SER A 74 5.52 -16.32 1.38
N LYS A 75 6.57 -17.06 1.03
CA LYS A 75 7.51 -16.68 -0.04
C LYS A 75 6.85 -16.55 -1.40
N ILE A 76 5.87 -17.39 -1.74
CA ILE A 76 5.12 -17.29 -3.01
C ILE A 76 4.29 -16.01 -3.02
N ILE A 77 3.63 -15.68 -1.91
CA ILE A 77 2.89 -14.43 -1.76
C ILE A 77 3.83 -13.23 -1.94
N GLN A 78 4.98 -13.26 -1.26
CA GLN A 78 5.99 -12.22 -1.39
C GLN A 78 6.45 -12.04 -2.84
N ASP A 79 6.73 -13.12 -3.55
CA ASP A 79 7.20 -13.07 -4.93
C ASP A 79 6.15 -12.49 -5.88
N ILE A 80 4.86 -12.76 -5.65
CA ILE A 80 3.76 -12.18 -6.43
C ILE A 80 3.65 -10.68 -6.15
N VAL A 81 3.65 -10.27 -4.87
CA VAL A 81 3.49 -8.86 -4.49
C VAL A 81 4.69 -8.00 -4.89
N MET A 82 5.88 -8.60 -5.00
CA MET A 82 7.09 -7.91 -5.49
C MET A 82 7.20 -7.89 -7.03
N ASP A 83 6.36 -8.62 -7.74
CA ASP A 83 6.40 -8.76 -9.21
C ASP A 83 5.49 -7.74 -9.91
N VAL A 84 5.71 -6.44 -9.61
CA VAL A 84 4.91 -5.30 -10.11
C VAL A 84 4.78 -5.31 -11.63
N LYS A 85 5.82 -5.71 -12.34
CA LYS A 85 5.84 -5.80 -13.80
C LYS A 85 4.69 -6.65 -14.38
N ASN A 86 4.27 -7.67 -13.65
CA ASN A 86 3.26 -8.63 -14.10
C ASN A 86 1.89 -8.42 -13.43
N TYR A 87 1.68 -7.33 -12.68
CA TYR A 87 0.41 -7.05 -12.01
C TYR A 87 -0.80 -7.05 -12.97
N GLY A 88 -0.64 -6.54 -14.18
CA GLY A 88 -1.70 -6.59 -15.21
C GLY A 88 -2.14 -8.00 -15.62
N GLN A 89 -1.33 -9.03 -15.32
CA GLN A 89 -1.68 -10.43 -15.56
C GLN A 89 -2.35 -11.09 -14.35
N TYR A 90 -2.06 -10.60 -13.13
CA TYR A 90 -2.53 -11.19 -11.88
C TYR A 90 -3.83 -10.56 -11.40
N PHE A 91 -3.95 -9.23 -11.48
CA PHE A 91 -5.10 -8.49 -10.99
C PHE A 91 -6.18 -8.37 -12.07
N SER A 92 -6.77 -9.50 -12.45
CA SER A 92 -7.76 -9.57 -13.53
C SER A 92 -9.17 -9.16 -13.07
N SER A 93 -9.47 -9.28 -11.78
CA SER A 93 -10.79 -8.98 -11.22
C SER A 93 -11.04 -7.49 -10.99
N ALA A 94 -10.02 -6.68 -11.12
CA ALA A 94 -10.04 -5.26 -10.79
C ALA A 94 -10.26 -4.34 -12.01
N GLY A 95 -10.58 -4.90 -13.19
CA GLY A 95 -10.84 -4.14 -14.42
C GLY A 95 -9.56 -3.80 -15.21
N GLU A 96 -9.63 -2.79 -16.05
CA GLU A 96 -8.51 -2.34 -16.89
C GLU A 96 -7.49 -1.52 -16.08
N PHE A 97 -6.80 -2.15 -15.13
CA PHE A 97 -5.74 -1.49 -14.39
C PHE A 97 -4.48 -1.34 -15.25
N VAL A 98 -3.92 -0.14 -15.23
CA VAL A 98 -2.62 0.11 -15.84
C VAL A 98 -1.57 0.13 -14.74
N PHE A 99 -0.71 -0.90 -14.74
CA PHE A 99 0.45 -0.97 -13.86
C PHE A 99 1.74 -0.89 -14.68
N ASN A 100 2.67 -0.06 -14.24
CA ASN A 100 4.00 0.04 -14.83
C ASN A 100 5.06 -0.09 -13.74
N GLU A 101 6.01 -1.02 -13.90
CA GLU A 101 7.23 -1.02 -13.09
C GLU A 101 8.11 0.14 -13.55
N VAL A 102 8.43 1.06 -12.64
CA VAL A 102 9.22 2.26 -12.92
C VAL A 102 10.69 2.02 -12.60
N LYS A 103 10.94 1.35 -11.46
CA LYS A 103 12.30 1.10 -10.97
C LYS A 103 12.33 -0.15 -10.10
N LYS A 104 13.39 -0.94 -10.26
CA LYS A 104 13.63 -2.13 -9.44
C LYS A 104 15.03 -2.09 -8.84
N LEU A 105 15.10 -2.26 -7.53
CA LEU A 105 16.31 -2.41 -6.75
C LEU A 105 16.21 -3.70 -5.91
N SER A 106 17.31 -4.11 -5.26
CA SER A 106 17.25 -5.26 -4.37
C SER A 106 16.27 -5.01 -3.22
N GLY A 107 15.22 -5.82 -3.13
CA GLY A 107 14.19 -5.73 -2.08
C GLY A 107 13.22 -4.54 -2.18
N VAL A 108 13.31 -3.72 -3.25
CA VAL A 108 12.44 -2.54 -3.43
C VAL A 108 12.03 -2.42 -4.90
N VAL A 109 10.73 -2.21 -5.14
CA VAL A 109 10.17 -1.94 -6.46
C VAL A 109 9.33 -0.67 -6.41
N GLU A 110 9.56 0.25 -7.34
CA GLU A 110 8.68 1.40 -7.58
C GLU A 110 7.80 1.10 -8.78
N GLY A 111 6.52 1.39 -8.63
CA GLY A 111 5.52 1.25 -9.67
C GLY A 111 4.65 2.49 -9.82
N TYR A 112 4.02 2.58 -10.97
CA TYR A 112 2.94 3.51 -11.26
C TYR A 112 1.66 2.74 -11.45
N HIS A 113 0.55 3.28 -10.96
CA HIS A 113 -0.78 2.72 -11.12
C HIS A 113 -1.78 3.80 -11.55
N LEU A 114 -2.53 3.53 -12.62
CA LEU A 114 -3.76 4.24 -12.97
C LEU A 114 -4.95 3.35 -12.59
N LEU A 115 -5.77 3.83 -11.68
CA LEU A 115 -6.97 3.18 -11.17
C LEU A 115 -8.22 3.83 -11.81
N PRO A 116 -8.85 3.18 -12.79
CA PRO A 116 -10.12 3.64 -13.34
C PRO A 116 -11.21 3.62 -12.26
N VAL A 117 -12.03 4.67 -12.24
CA VAL A 117 -13.19 4.77 -11.36
C VAL A 117 -14.45 4.80 -12.22
N ASP A 118 -15.07 3.64 -12.39
CA ASP A 118 -16.30 3.49 -13.19
C ASP A 118 -17.53 3.97 -12.41
N LEU A 119 -17.53 5.26 -12.04
CA LEU A 119 -18.65 5.93 -11.41
C LEU A 119 -18.95 7.25 -12.14
N PRO A 120 -20.24 7.59 -12.38
CA PRO A 120 -20.60 8.83 -13.03
C PRO A 120 -20.01 10.05 -12.32
N PHE A 121 -19.44 10.96 -13.09
CA PHE A 121 -18.84 12.22 -12.63
C PHE A 121 -17.59 12.07 -11.74
N MET A 122 -17.06 10.87 -11.60
CA MET A 122 -15.80 10.65 -10.90
C MET A 122 -14.64 10.54 -11.87
N LYS A 123 -13.52 11.13 -11.50
CA LYS A 123 -12.27 11.02 -12.24
C LYS A 123 -11.52 9.76 -11.81
N ASP A 124 -10.68 9.24 -12.70
CA ASP A 124 -9.73 8.20 -12.37
C ASP A 124 -8.75 8.66 -11.28
N ARG A 125 -8.05 7.71 -10.67
CA ARG A 125 -7.00 7.96 -9.70
C ARG A 125 -5.69 7.44 -10.24
N GLU A 126 -4.60 8.11 -9.89
CA GLU A 126 -3.28 7.67 -10.25
C GLU A 126 -2.30 7.93 -9.12
N TYR A 127 -1.29 7.09 -9.03
CA TYR A 127 -0.25 7.24 -8.02
C TYR A 127 1.02 6.47 -8.37
N PHE A 128 2.14 6.95 -7.81
CA PHE A 128 3.32 6.14 -7.67
C PHE A 128 3.34 5.48 -6.30
N PHE A 129 3.86 4.27 -6.27
CA PHE A 129 4.00 3.51 -5.04
C PHE A 129 5.36 2.82 -4.96
N ARG A 130 5.79 2.53 -3.76
CA ARG A 130 7.02 1.78 -3.50
C ARG A 130 6.67 0.56 -2.67
N VAL A 131 7.07 -0.61 -3.17
CA VAL A 131 6.91 -1.90 -2.48
C VAL A 131 8.25 -2.31 -1.90
N HIS A 132 8.24 -2.74 -0.65
CA HIS A 132 9.39 -3.25 0.06
C HIS A 132 9.16 -4.68 0.51
N SER A 133 10.17 -5.52 0.29
CA SER A 133 10.24 -6.82 0.95
C SER A 133 10.75 -6.61 2.37
N GLY A 134 9.87 -6.77 3.36
CA GLY A 134 10.23 -6.73 4.78
C GLY A 134 10.91 -8.03 5.25
N GLY A 135 10.87 -9.07 4.41
CA GLY A 135 11.42 -10.37 4.76
C GLY A 135 10.62 -11.11 5.84
N TYR A 136 11.31 -12.03 6.51
CA TYR A 136 10.76 -12.82 7.60
C TYR A 136 11.28 -12.31 8.94
N ASP A 137 10.37 -11.91 9.82
CA ASP A 137 10.65 -11.58 11.20
C ASP A 137 10.59 -12.85 12.05
N LYS A 138 11.71 -13.25 12.59
CA LYS A 138 11.84 -14.48 13.39
C LYS A 138 11.25 -14.34 14.81
N GLU A 139 11.26 -13.13 15.36
CA GLU A 139 10.75 -12.88 16.70
C GLU A 139 9.22 -12.94 16.71
N ASP A 140 8.60 -12.31 15.72
CA ASP A 140 7.14 -12.29 15.57
C ASP A 140 6.60 -13.49 14.78
N ASN A 141 7.46 -14.33 14.20
CA ASN A 141 7.08 -15.43 13.29
C ASN A 141 6.22 -14.98 12.11
N VAL A 142 6.57 -13.86 11.48
CA VAL A 142 5.77 -13.17 10.48
C VAL A 142 6.58 -12.85 9.22
N SER A 143 5.98 -13.05 8.07
CA SER A 143 6.51 -12.56 6.78
C SER A 143 5.73 -11.32 6.34
N ILE A 144 6.43 -10.26 5.95
CA ILE A 144 5.82 -8.98 5.57
C ILE A 144 6.35 -8.50 4.22
N VAL A 145 5.41 -8.03 3.37
CA VAL A 145 5.68 -7.14 2.23
C VAL A 145 4.80 -5.92 2.40
N HIS A 146 5.36 -4.75 2.33
CA HIS A 146 4.58 -3.52 2.51
C HIS A 146 4.81 -2.53 1.37
N TRP A 147 3.85 -1.63 1.17
CA TRP A 147 3.92 -0.58 0.19
C TRP A 147 3.39 0.74 0.76
N TYR A 148 3.82 1.84 0.16
CA TYR A 148 3.29 3.16 0.43
C TYR A 148 3.30 4.03 -0.83
N LEU A 149 2.45 5.05 -0.85
CA LEU A 149 2.40 6.02 -1.94
C LEU A 149 3.60 6.98 -1.86
N ILE A 150 4.08 7.37 -3.03
CA ILE A 150 5.16 8.35 -3.20
C ILE A 150 4.51 9.68 -3.58
N ASP A 151 4.80 10.74 -2.82
CA ASP A 151 4.30 12.09 -3.12
C ASP A 151 5.22 12.80 -4.11
N GLU A 152 5.18 12.36 -5.38
CA GLU A 152 5.98 12.90 -6.47
C GLU A 152 5.11 13.08 -7.73
N PRO A 153 4.10 13.98 -7.70
CA PRO A 153 3.15 14.14 -8.80
C PRO A 153 3.80 14.59 -10.13
N GLU A 154 4.97 15.22 -10.08
CA GLU A 154 5.72 15.62 -11.27
C GLU A 154 6.20 14.44 -12.12
N LYS A 155 6.37 13.25 -11.53
CA LYS A 155 6.73 12.03 -12.27
C LYS A 155 5.60 11.52 -13.16
N VAL A 156 4.36 11.92 -12.92
CA VAL A 156 3.18 11.50 -13.68
C VAL A 156 3.30 11.90 -15.15
N GLN A 157 3.85 13.08 -15.44
CA GLN A 157 4.00 13.60 -16.80
C GLN A 157 4.82 12.69 -17.72
N THR A 158 5.62 11.80 -17.17
CA THR A 158 6.45 10.85 -17.92
C THR A 158 5.74 9.55 -18.30
N GLN A 159 4.52 9.31 -17.79
CA GLN A 159 3.84 8.01 -17.88
C GLN A 159 2.71 7.94 -18.93
N ASN A 160 2.48 8.95 -19.76
CA ASN A 160 1.33 9.00 -20.68
C ASN A 160 -0.04 8.83 -19.99
N THR A 161 -0.18 9.42 -18.83
CA THR A 161 -1.34 9.26 -17.95
C THR A 161 -2.57 9.98 -18.47
N SER A 162 -3.74 9.64 -17.92
CA SER A 162 -4.98 10.37 -18.14
C SER A 162 -4.81 11.81 -17.67
N LYS A 163 -5.02 12.81 -18.56
CA LYS A 163 -4.89 14.24 -18.22
C LYS A 163 -5.82 14.70 -17.11
N ASP A 164 -6.78 13.85 -16.74
CA ASP A 164 -7.87 14.18 -15.83
C ASP A 164 -7.86 13.34 -14.53
N ALA A 165 -6.91 12.43 -14.35
CA ALA A 165 -6.83 11.63 -13.12
C ALA A 165 -6.45 12.49 -11.90
N ILE A 166 -6.96 12.11 -10.73
CA ILE A 166 -6.57 12.70 -9.45
C ILE A 166 -5.36 11.94 -8.93
N TYR A 167 -4.27 12.66 -8.67
CA TYR A 167 -3.07 12.09 -8.05
C TYR A 167 -3.30 11.81 -6.57
N LEU A 168 -3.00 10.57 -6.13
CA LEU A 168 -3.06 10.18 -4.73
C LEU A 168 -1.66 10.24 -4.11
N ASN A 169 -1.56 10.90 -2.98
CA ASN A 169 -0.29 11.13 -2.30
C ASN A 169 -0.21 10.51 -0.90
N TYR A 170 -1.29 9.92 -0.40
CA TYR A 170 -1.33 9.37 0.93
C TYR A 170 -2.03 8.01 1.01
N GLY A 171 -1.25 7.00 1.35
CA GLY A 171 -1.73 5.64 1.51
C GLY A 171 -0.59 4.67 1.76
N ALA A 172 -0.91 3.56 2.38
CA ALA A 172 0.00 2.44 2.58
C ALA A 172 -0.79 1.14 2.73
N GLY A 173 -0.09 0.03 2.54
CA GLY A 173 -0.64 -1.29 2.82
C GLY A 173 0.44 -2.30 3.07
N LEU A 174 0.01 -3.45 3.56
CA LEU A 174 0.92 -4.57 3.80
C LEU A 174 0.23 -5.91 3.60
N TRP A 175 0.99 -6.85 3.10
CA TRP A 175 0.72 -8.27 3.12
C TRP A 175 1.47 -8.88 4.29
N MET A 176 0.76 -9.58 5.15
CA MET A 176 1.31 -10.17 6.36
C MET A 176 0.87 -11.62 6.46
N ALA A 177 1.83 -12.53 6.56
CA ALA A 177 1.60 -13.94 6.78
C ALA A 177 2.12 -14.31 8.17
N GLU A 178 1.21 -14.52 9.09
CA GLU A 178 1.47 -14.95 10.47
C GLU A 178 1.48 -16.47 10.49
N HIS A 179 2.58 -17.05 10.92
CA HIS A 179 2.78 -18.49 10.94
C HIS A 179 2.15 -19.09 12.20
N ASN A 180 1.35 -20.12 12.03
CA ASN A 180 0.81 -20.90 13.14
C ASN A 180 1.65 -22.16 13.38
N ASP A 181 1.54 -22.73 14.58
CA ASP A 181 2.32 -23.92 14.98
C ASP A 181 1.95 -25.18 14.17
N ASP A 182 0.79 -25.20 13.54
CA ASP A 182 0.25 -26.32 12.72
C ASP A 182 0.73 -26.27 11.26
N GLY A 183 1.60 -25.33 10.89
CA GLY A 183 2.12 -25.19 9.53
C GLY A 183 1.19 -24.44 8.57
N GLU A 184 0.08 -23.91 9.07
CA GLU A 184 -0.78 -22.98 8.36
C GLU A 184 -0.34 -21.54 8.58
N TYR A 185 -0.83 -20.64 7.72
CA TYR A 185 -0.62 -19.21 7.84
C TYR A 185 -1.95 -18.50 7.95
N MET A 186 -1.99 -17.45 8.78
CA MET A 186 -3.02 -16.43 8.66
C MET A 186 -2.50 -15.35 7.71
N LEU A 187 -2.91 -15.40 6.45
CA LEU A 187 -2.59 -14.35 5.47
C LEU A 187 -3.55 -13.19 5.64
N SER A 188 -3.01 -11.98 5.70
CA SER A 188 -3.81 -10.75 5.69
C SER A 188 -3.24 -9.73 4.69
N TYR A 189 -4.15 -9.02 4.02
CA TYR A 189 -3.87 -7.79 3.28
C TYR A 189 -4.54 -6.63 3.98
N ARG A 190 -3.77 -5.64 4.38
CA ARG A 190 -4.22 -4.48 5.15
C ARG A 190 -3.85 -3.22 4.39
N LEU A 191 -4.78 -2.28 4.30
CA LEU A 191 -4.52 -1.04 3.61
C LEU A 191 -5.29 0.14 4.21
N TYR A 192 -4.71 1.31 4.08
CA TYR A 192 -5.34 2.60 4.16
C TYR A 192 -4.99 3.37 2.89
N LEU A 193 -5.99 3.93 2.24
CA LEU A 193 -5.80 4.74 1.04
C LEU A 193 -6.74 5.95 1.11
N ASP A 194 -6.17 7.15 1.03
CA ASP A 194 -6.93 8.37 0.85
C ASP A 194 -7.23 8.53 -0.65
N PRO A 195 -8.49 8.40 -1.08
CA PRO A 195 -8.85 8.43 -2.50
C PRO A 195 -8.80 9.83 -3.12
N GLY A 196 -8.50 10.86 -2.33
CA GLY A 196 -8.46 12.24 -2.78
C GLY A 196 -9.78 12.77 -3.33
N GLY A 197 -9.91 14.09 -3.39
CA GLY A 197 -11.07 14.76 -3.97
C GLY A 197 -12.36 14.61 -3.16
N SER A 198 -13.49 14.98 -3.76
CA SER A 198 -14.81 14.89 -3.11
C SER A 198 -15.50 13.58 -3.51
N ILE A 199 -15.24 12.52 -2.76
CA ILE A 199 -15.95 11.24 -2.90
C ILE A 199 -16.87 11.09 -1.68
N PRO A 200 -18.16 10.76 -1.86
CA PRO A 200 -19.03 10.45 -0.73
C PRO A 200 -18.52 9.26 0.08
N ASP A 201 -18.57 9.33 1.41
CA ASP A 201 -18.02 8.30 2.32
C ASP A 201 -18.55 6.89 2.01
N PHE A 202 -19.83 6.75 1.67
CA PHE A 202 -20.39 5.45 1.31
C PHE A 202 -19.77 4.84 0.04
N ALA A 203 -19.41 5.66 -0.94
CA ALA A 203 -18.75 5.20 -2.17
C ALA A 203 -17.31 4.79 -1.90
N ILE A 204 -16.62 5.49 -0.99
CA ILE A 204 -15.27 5.13 -0.54
C ILE A 204 -15.29 3.75 0.12
N GLU A 205 -16.22 3.52 1.05
CA GLU A 205 -16.35 2.22 1.71
C GLU A 205 -16.64 1.09 0.71
N LEU A 206 -17.52 1.34 -0.26
CA LEU A 206 -17.88 0.34 -1.26
C LEU A 206 -16.69 0.00 -2.16
N LEU A 207 -15.99 0.99 -2.68
CA LEU A 207 -14.81 0.82 -3.53
C LEU A 207 -13.70 0.08 -2.78
N ASN A 208 -13.41 0.45 -1.54
CA ASN A 208 -12.38 -0.20 -0.74
C ASN A 208 -12.74 -1.66 -0.42
N LYS A 209 -13.98 -1.93 -0.02
CA LYS A 209 -14.44 -3.31 0.27
C LYS A 209 -14.37 -4.22 -0.95
N MET A 210 -14.77 -3.73 -2.12
CA MET A 210 -14.71 -4.51 -3.36
C MET A 210 -13.27 -4.69 -3.84
N SER A 211 -12.49 -3.63 -3.84
CA SER A 211 -11.09 -3.65 -4.30
C SER A 211 -10.21 -4.57 -3.44
N ILE A 212 -10.32 -4.48 -2.10
CA ILE A 212 -9.46 -5.29 -1.22
C ILE A 212 -9.74 -6.79 -1.36
N VAL A 213 -11.01 -7.19 -1.47
CA VAL A 213 -11.37 -8.61 -1.66
C VAL A 213 -10.91 -9.11 -3.00
N ASN A 214 -11.08 -8.32 -4.05
CA ASN A 214 -10.66 -8.69 -5.39
C ASN A 214 -9.15 -8.89 -5.47
N VAL A 215 -8.38 -7.91 -5.01
CA VAL A 215 -6.92 -7.99 -4.96
C VAL A 215 -6.44 -9.18 -4.10
N PHE A 216 -7.09 -9.43 -2.96
CA PHE A 216 -6.77 -10.55 -2.10
C PHE A 216 -7.00 -11.90 -2.80
N ASN A 217 -8.15 -12.06 -3.47
CA ASN A 217 -8.48 -13.26 -4.25
C ASN A 217 -7.54 -13.46 -5.44
N ASP A 218 -7.20 -12.39 -6.16
CA ASP A 218 -6.29 -12.47 -7.30
C ASP A 218 -4.91 -12.97 -6.89
N VAL A 219 -4.37 -12.46 -5.76
CA VAL A 219 -3.09 -12.93 -5.21
C VAL A 219 -3.17 -14.39 -4.77
N LEU A 220 -4.24 -14.81 -4.09
CA LEU A 220 -4.42 -16.21 -3.69
C LEU A 220 -4.56 -17.14 -4.90
N SER A 221 -5.27 -16.72 -5.93
CA SER A 221 -5.45 -17.49 -7.17
C SER A 221 -4.14 -17.70 -7.90
N GLU A 222 -3.35 -16.64 -8.06
CA GLU A 222 -2.02 -16.72 -8.67
C GLU A 222 -1.05 -17.54 -7.81
N ALA A 223 -1.13 -17.41 -6.48
CA ALA A 223 -0.31 -18.19 -5.57
C ALA A 223 -0.62 -19.69 -5.64
N SER A 224 -1.90 -20.05 -5.71
CA SER A 224 -2.35 -21.44 -5.91
C SER A 224 -1.85 -21.99 -7.24
N ARG A 225 -1.94 -21.21 -8.32
CA ARG A 225 -1.43 -21.58 -9.64
C ARG A 225 0.08 -21.86 -9.61
N ARG A 226 0.88 -20.98 -8.97
CA ARG A 226 2.35 -21.15 -8.85
C ARG A 226 2.70 -22.38 -8.01
N THR A 227 1.97 -22.63 -6.93
CA THR A 227 2.18 -23.82 -6.08
C THR A 227 1.95 -25.10 -6.86
N TYR A 228 0.87 -25.15 -7.64
CA TYR A 228 0.57 -26.31 -8.47
C TYR A 228 1.63 -26.59 -9.53
N THR A 229 2.11 -25.54 -10.21
CA THR A 229 3.14 -25.65 -11.25
C THR A 229 4.53 -26.04 -10.70
N ALA A 230 4.81 -25.76 -9.43
CA ALA A 230 6.07 -26.13 -8.80
C ALA A 230 6.14 -27.61 -8.38
N VAL A 231 4.99 -28.30 -8.30
CA VAL A 231 4.88 -29.72 -7.86
C VAL A 231 4.82 -30.68 -9.06
N HIS A 232 4.53 -30.17 -10.25
CA HIS A 232 4.41 -30.92 -11.50
C HIS A 232 5.40 -30.40 -12.55
#